data_1436c3aec6b887955e673d29a6d80a32
#
_entry.id   1436c3aec6b887955e673d29a6d80a32
#
_cell.length_a   1.000
_cell.length_b   1.000
_cell.length_c   1.000
_cell.angle_alpha   90.00
_cell.angle_beta   90.00
_cell.angle_gamma   90.00
#
_symmetry.space_group_name_H-M   'P 1'
#
loop_
_entity.id
_entity.type
_entity.pdbx_description
1 polymer ?
#
loop_
_entity_poly.entity_id
_entity_poly.type
_entity_poly.pdbx_seq_one_letter_code
_entity_poly.pdbx_strand_id
1 'polypeptide(L)'
;MFPNGRGPADRAEAERALKYIRFHKLRHPEEMGAKEVEQFLTCLAVDRQVSAKTQKQALCALVFLYETVLGRKLGRVMPVRGRHGRRLPVVMTRREVPLVLREIIVGMDGLFQRMSEVMYGSGPRRKQACRMRVKDVVWSGGNCRFATAKATRDG
;
A
#
# COMPACT_ATOMS: atom_id res chain seq x y z
N MET A 1 15.05 10.90 19.00
CA MET A 1 14.27 9.87 19.70
C MET A 1 13.05 9.57 18.83
N PHE A 2 13.03 8.46 18.11
CA PHE A 2 11.89 8.10 17.26
C PHE A 2 10.75 7.62 18.16
N PRO A 3 9.55 8.21 18.09
CA PRO A 3 8.42 7.68 18.84
C PRO A 3 8.14 6.25 18.36
N ASN A 4 7.89 5.37 19.30
CA ASN A 4 7.66 3.93 19.20
C ASN A 4 6.59 3.55 18.15
N GLY A 5 6.93 3.53 16.88
CA GLY A 5 6.07 3.11 15.78
C GLY A 5 6.76 2.03 14.96
N ARG A 6 6.63 0.78 15.35
CA ARG A 6 7.13 -0.38 14.58
C ARG A 6 6.08 -0.89 13.59
N GLY A 7 5.28 0.01 13.01
CA GLY A 7 4.28 -0.34 12.02
C GLY A 7 4.87 -0.51 10.62
N PRO A 8 4.25 -1.31 9.74
CA PRO A 8 4.67 -1.42 8.33
C PRO A 8 4.61 -0.09 7.57
N ALA A 9 3.83 0.88 8.02
CA ALA A 9 3.76 2.24 7.47
C ALA A 9 5.05 3.02 7.74
N ASP A 10 5.53 3.00 8.98
CA ASP A 10 6.74 3.72 9.40
C ASP A 10 7.98 3.20 8.66
N ARG A 11 8.02 1.90 8.41
CA ARG A 11 9.09 1.25 7.64
C ARG A 11 9.12 1.73 6.18
N ALA A 12 7.95 1.87 5.57
CA ALA A 12 7.83 2.36 4.21
C ALA A 12 8.18 3.85 4.09
N GLU A 13 7.89 4.65 5.09
CA GLU A 13 8.26 6.07 5.16
C GLU A 13 9.78 6.22 5.34
N ALA A 14 10.37 5.44 6.25
CA ALA A 14 11.82 5.40 6.44
C ALA A 14 12.57 4.98 5.16
N GLU A 15 12.07 3.98 4.42
CA GLU A 15 12.65 3.59 3.13
C GLU A 15 12.62 4.74 2.10
N ARG A 16 11.54 5.51 2.07
CA ARG A 16 11.43 6.66 1.14
C ARG A 16 12.38 7.78 1.53
N ALA A 17 12.51 8.07 2.82
CA ALA A 17 13.47 9.02 3.33
C ALA A 17 14.92 8.60 3.01
N LEU A 18 15.26 7.32 3.17
CA LEU A 18 16.57 6.79 2.78
C LEU A 18 16.84 6.92 1.28
N LYS A 19 15.84 6.71 0.42
CA LYS A 19 16.00 6.92 -1.03
C LYS A 19 16.29 8.38 -1.37
N TYR A 20 15.67 9.33 -0.67
CA TYR A 20 15.92 10.75 -0.80
C TYR A 20 17.36 11.12 -0.38
N ILE A 21 17.81 10.66 0.78
CA ILE A 21 19.16 10.89 1.30
C ILE A 21 20.21 10.31 0.34
N ARG A 22 20.00 9.09 -0.18
CA ARG A 22 20.89 8.47 -1.16
C ARG A 22 20.92 9.23 -2.50
N PHE A 23 19.81 9.77 -2.93
CA PHE A 23 19.73 10.57 -4.15
C PHE A 23 20.62 11.83 -4.05
N HIS A 24 20.68 12.45 -2.89
CA HIS A 24 21.54 13.61 -2.60
C HIS A 24 22.92 13.23 -2.05
N LYS A 25 23.47 12.07 -2.42
CA LYS A 25 24.82 11.62 -2.06
C LYS A 25 25.07 11.59 -0.54
N LEU A 26 24.09 11.14 0.24
CA LEU A 26 24.14 11.00 1.70
C LEU A 26 24.33 12.36 2.44
N ARG A 27 23.93 13.48 1.84
CA ARG A 27 23.89 14.76 2.54
C ARG A 27 22.87 14.69 3.69
N HIS A 28 23.22 15.39 4.80
CA HIS A 28 22.31 15.42 5.95
C HIS A 28 21.02 16.18 5.62
N PRO A 29 19.83 15.69 6.01
CA PRO A 29 18.56 16.34 5.70
C PRO A 29 18.44 17.78 6.23
N GLU A 30 19.15 18.13 7.30
CA GLU A 30 19.19 19.50 7.85
C GLU A 30 19.82 20.52 6.90
N GLU A 31 20.74 20.09 6.04
CA GLU A 31 21.41 20.92 5.03
C GLU A 31 20.59 21.05 3.74
N MET A 32 19.49 20.31 3.64
CA MET A 32 18.63 20.26 2.46
C MET A 32 17.29 20.94 2.76
N GLY A 33 16.59 21.38 1.72
CA GLY A 33 15.33 22.09 1.85
C GLY A 33 14.34 21.79 0.74
N ALA A 34 13.41 22.70 0.52
CA ALA A 34 12.33 22.55 -0.46
C ALA A 34 12.85 22.30 -1.89
N LYS A 35 13.96 22.93 -2.29
CA LYS A 35 14.56 22.76 -3.62
C LYS A 35 15.05 21.34 -3.86
N GLU A 36 15.73 20.75 -2.91
CA GLU A 36 16.23 19.38 -2.97
C GLU A 36 15.08 18.38 -3.00
N VAL A 37 14.01 18.64 -2.25
CA VAL A 37 12.80 17.84 -2.28
C VAL A 37 12.12 17.92 -3.65
N GLU A 38 12.03 19.10 -4.26
CA GLU A 38 11.50 19.27 -5.62
C GLU A 38 12.32 18.52 -6.66
N GLN A 39 13.64 18.59 -6.60
CA GLN A 39 14.55 17.87 -7.50
C GLN A 39 14.33 16.37 -7.41
N PHE A 40 14.27 15.82 -6.20
CA PHE A 40 14.02 14.40 -6.00
C PHE A 40 12.65 13.97 -6.52
N LEU A 41 11.59 14.72 -6.21
CA LEU A 41 10.24 14.39 -6.68
C LEU A 41 10.09 14.54 -8.20
N THR A 42 10.81 15.48 -8.81
CA THR A 42 10.85 15.66 -10.27
C THR A 42 11.59 14.49 -10.93
N CYS A 43 12.73 14.07 -10.38
CA CYS A 43 13.45 12.88 -10.84
C CYS A 43 12.55 11.62 -10.75
N LEU A 44 11.78 11.45 -9.67
CA LEU A 44 10.84 10.34 -9.56
C LEU A 44 9.77 10.38 -10.67
N ALA A 45 9.30 11.57 -11.04
CA ALA A 45 8.26 11.72 -12.06
C ALA A 45 8.80 11.55 -13.49
N VAL A 46 9.95 12.14 -13.80
CA VAL A 46 10.53 12.21 -15.15
C VAL A 46 11.41 11.01 -15.44
N ASP A 47 12.42 10.77 -14.62
CA ASP A 47 13.42 9.74 -14.90
C ASP A 47 12.92 8.34 -14.53
N ARG A 48 12.22 8.23 -13.40
CA ARG A 48 11.72 6.94 -12.92
C ARG A 48 10.26 6.67 -13.30
N GLN A 49 9.60 7.61 -13.91
CA GLN A 49 8.21 7.50 -14.40
C GLN A 49 7.24 6.88 -13.37
N VAL A 50 7.42 7.20 -12.09
CA VAL A 50 6.55 6.68 -11.04
C VAL A 50 5.14 7.27 -11.12
N SER A 51 4.14 6.53 -10.64
CA SER A 51 2.77 7.03 -10.60
C SER A 51 2.64 8.26 -9.70
N ALA A 52 1.67 9.14 -10.01
CA ALA A 52 1.37 10.30 -9.17
C ALA A 52 1.06 9.93 -7.71
N LYS A 53 0.49 8.73 -7.48
CA LYS A 53 0.25 8.20 -6.13
C LYS A 53 1.56 7.89 -5.41
N THR A 54 2.53 7.29 -6.09
CA THR A 54 3.86 6.98 -5.52
C THR A 54 4.62 8.26 -5.21
N GLN A 55 4.56 9.25 -6.12
CA GLN A 55 5.18 10.56 -5.90
C GLN A 55 4.56 11.28 -4.69
N LYS A 56 3.21 11.25 -4.55
CA LYS A 56 2.52 11.82 -3.39
C LYS A 56 2.93 11.12 -2.07
N GLN A 57 3.08 9.80 -2.09
CA GLN A 57 3.56 9.07 -0.91
C GLN A 57 5.00 9.43 -0.55
N ALA A 58 5.88 9.68 -1.53
CA ALA A 58 7.23 10.15 -1.27
C ALA A 58 7.20 11.56 -0.65
N LEU A 59 6.38 12.48 -1.18
CA LEU A 59 6.19 13.81 -0.60
C LEU A 59 5.71 13.73 0.85
N CYS A 60 4.68 12.92 1.15
CA CYS A 60 4.19 12.77 2.52
C CYS A 60 5.27 12.27 3.48
N ALA A 61 6.10 11.31 3.06
CA ALA A 61 7.21 10.80 3.87
C ALA A 61 8.28 11.89 4.13
N LEU A 62 8.56 12.75 3.13
CA LEU A 62 9.50 13.86 3.31
C LEU A 62 8.94 14.98 4.19
N VAL A 63 7.65 15.31 4.04
CA VAL A 63 6.98 16.25 4.95
C VAL A 63 7.04 15.73 6.39
N PHE A 64 6.76 14.46 6.62
CA PHE A 64 6.90 13.85 7.94
C PHE A 64 8.33 13.94 8.48
N LEU A 65 9.33 13.63 7.65
CA LEU A 65 10.73 13.74 8.03
C LEU A 65 11.08 15.16 8.48
N TYR A 66 10.70 16.18 7.70
CA TYR A 66 11.06 17.56 8.01
C TYR A 66 10.23 18.12 9.18
N GLU A 67 8.93 17.94 9.21
CA GLU A 67 8.07 18.54 10.22
C GLU A 67 8.11 17.79 11.57
N THR A 68 8.12 16.44 11.53
CA THR A 68 8.02 15.65 12.76
C THR A 68 9.39 15.29 13.32
N VAL A 69 10.37 14.93 12.47
CA VAL A 69 11.69 14.48 12.94
C VAL A 69 12.65 15.64 13.12
N LEU A 70 12.71 16.56 12.15
CA LEU A 70 13.63 17.70 12.17
C LEU A 70 13.02 18.98 12.78
N GLY A 71 11.72 19.00 13.05
CA GLY A 71 11.02 20.16 13.62
C GLY A 71 11.02 21.42 12.72
N ARG A 72 11.29 21.25 11.41
CA ARG A 72 11.38 22.33 10.43
C ARG A 72 10.24 22.24 9.43
N LYS A 73 9.52 23.33 9.21
CA LYS A 73 8.48 23.38 8.17
C LYS A 73 9.12 23.32 6.79
N LEU A 74 8.73 22.34 6.01
CA LEU A 74 9.07 22.28 4.60
C LEU A 74 8.24 23.36 3.87
N GLY A 75 8.91 24.32 3.23
CA GLY A 75 8.25 25.37 2.47
C GLY A 75 7.38 24.80 1.34
N ARG A 76 6.79 25.69 0.53
CA ARG A 76 5.95 25.26 -0.61
C ARG A 76 6.78 24.49 -1.62
N VAL A 77 6.39 23.25 -1.87
CA VAL A 77 7.05 22.32 -2.81
C VAL A 77 6.15 22.19 -4.05
N MET A 78 6.68 22.48 -5.23
CA MET A 78 5.95 22.40 -6.51
C MET A 78 6.65 21.48 -7.52
N PRO A 79 6.68 20.18 -7.30
CA PRO A 79 7.35 19.25 -8.20
C PRO A 79 6.55 19.07 -9.51
N VAL A 80 7.26 18.71 -10.57
CA VAL A 80 6.61 18.25 -11.82
C VAL A 80 5.78 17.01 -11.49
N ARG A 81 4.50 17.03 -11.82
CA ARG A 81 3.60 15.90 -11.55
C ARG A 81 3.82 14.77 -12.55
N GLY A 82 3.98 13.57 -12.03
CA GLY A 82 4.04 12.36 -12.86
C GLY A 82 2.73 12.16 -13.63
N ARG A 83 2.84 12.08 -14.94
CA ARG A 83 1.70 11.88 -15.88
C ARG A 83 1.45 10.39 -16.13
N HIS A 84 1.20 9.59 -15.14
CA HIS A 84 0.63 8.27 -15.42
C HIS A 84 -0.89 8.38 -15.41
N GLY A 85 -1.46 8.30 -16.62
CA GLY A 85 -2.89 8.23 -16.80
C GLY A 85 -3.49 7.11 -15.94
N ARG A 86 -4.61 7.41 -15.29
CA ARG A 86 -5.37 6.42 -14.52
C ARG A 86 -5.92 5.40 -15.51
N ARG A 87 -5.19 4.31 -15.74
CA ARG A 87 -5.75 3.18 -16.51
C ARG A 87 -6.88 2.60 -15.68
N LEU A 88 -8.09 2.70 -16.21
CA LEU A 88 -9.21 1.97 -15.62
C LEU A 88 -8.92 0.47 -15.78
N PRO A 89 -9.02 -0.32 -14.73
CA PRO A 89 -8.87 -1.76 -14.85
C PRO A 89 -9.97 -2.29 -15.78
N VAL A 90 -9.59 -3.23 -16.64
CA VAL A 90 -10.57 -4.01 -17.41
C VAL A 90 -11.32 -4.88 -16.40
N VAL A 91 -12.62 -4.66 -16.30
CA VAL A 91 -13.47 -5.41 -15.37
C VAL A 91 -14.19 -6.47 -16.17
N MET A 92 -14.06 -7.72 -15.75
CA MET A 92 -14.83 -8.84 -16.32
C MET A 92 -16.32 -8.67 -16.05
N THR A 93 -17.13 -9.05 -17.01
CA THR A 93 -18.59 -9.05 -16.85
C THR A 93 -19.03 -10.11 -15.85
N ARG A 94 -20.24 -9.96 -15.27
CA ARG A 94 -20.82 -10.95 -14.37
C ARG A 94 -20.97 -12.35 -14.99
N ARG A 95 -21.01 -12.45 -16.32
CA ARG A 95 -21.09 -13.71 -17.05
C ARG A 95 -19.72 -14.37 -17.24
N GLU A 96 -18.68 -13.56 -17.45
CA GLU A 96 -17.31 -14.05 -17.67
C GLU A 96 -16.66 -14.55 -16.36
N VAL A 97 -16.94 -13.86 -15.25
CA VAL A 97 -16.32 -14.18 -13.95
C VAL A 97 -16.53 -15.65 -13.54
N PRO A 98 -17.75 -16.24 -13.56
CA PRO A 98 -17.95 -17.64 -13.20
C PRO A 98 -17.20 -18.63 -14.11
N LEU A 99 -17.11 -18.32 -15.40
CA LEU A 99 -16.41 -19.19 -16.36
C LEU A 99 -14.92 -19.23 -16.07
N VAL A 100 -14.29 -18.06 -15.93
CA VAL A 100 -12.86 -17.94 -15.61
C VAL A 100 -12.54 -18.57 -14.25
N LEU A 101 -13.37 -18.32 -13.25
CA LEU A 101 -13.19 -18.89 -11.91
C LEU A 101 -13.29 -20.41 -11.92
N ARG A 102 -14.26 -20.97 -12.64
CA ARG A 102 -14.43 -22.41 -12.76
C ARG A 102 -13.17 -23.06 -13.31
N GLU A 103 -12.61 -22.52 -14.40
CA GLU A 103 -11.38 -23.02 -14.99
C GLU A 103 -10.17 -22.92 -14.04
N ILE A 104 -10.03 -21.78 -13.36
CA ILE A 104 -8.93 -21.58 -12.39
C ILE A 104 -9.10 -22.52 -11.19
N ILE A 105 -10.30 -22.66 -10.64
CA ILE A 105 -10.58 -23.43 -9.43
C ILE A 105 -10.45 -24.93 -9.70
N VAL A 106 -10.90 -25.41 -10.86
CA VAL A 106 -10.77 -26.83 -11.26
C VAL A 106 -9.30 -27.24 -11.42
N GLY A 107 -8.43 -26.31 -11.86
CA GLY A 107 -6.97 -26.55 -11.98
C GLY A 107 -6.20 -26.47 -10.66
N MET A 108 -6.88 -26.20 -9.51
CA MET A 108 -6.24 -26.11 -8.21
C MET A 108 -6.46 -27.37 -7.36
N ASP A 109 -5.45 -27.74 -6.55
CA ASP A 109 -5.57 -28.85 -5.64
C ASP A 109 -6.33 -28.51 -4.35
N GLY A 110 -7.21 -29.39 -3.94
CA GLY A 110 -7.92 -29.53 -2.66
C GLY A 110 -8.03 -28.29 -1.77
N LEU A 111 -7.00 -27.98 -0.99
CA LEU A 111 -7.03 -26.87 -0.03
C LEU A 111 -7.08 -25.49 -0.72
N PHE A 112 -6.29 -25.31 -1.78
CA PHE A 112 -6.26 -24.04 -2.52
C PHE A 112 -7.56 -23.80 -3.26
N GLN A 113 -8.18 -24.83 -3.80
CA GLN A 113 -9.49 -24.77 -4.42
C GLN A 113 -10.53 -24.22 -3.41
N ARG A 114 -10.64 -24.84 -2.23
CA ARG A 114 -11.60 -24.42 -1.19
C ARG A 114 -11.32 -23.00 -0.69
N MET A 115 -10.05 -22.64 -0.52
CA MET A 115 -9.68 -21.26 -0.15
C MET A 115 -10.11 -20.25 -1.21
N SER A 116 -9.95 -20.59 -2.49
CA SER A 116 -10.34 -19.71 -3.60
C SER A 116 -11.84 -19.53 -3.68
N GLU A 117 -12.63 -20.58 -3.48
CA GLU A 117 -14.09 -20.54 -3.40
C GLU A 117 -14.58 -19.64 -2.25
N VAL A 118 -13.97 -19.80 -1.06
CA VAL A 118 -14.27 -18.98 0.10
C VAL A 118 -13.88 -17.51 -0.15
N MET A 119 -12.71 -17.26 -0.72
CA MET A 119 -12.25 -15.90 -1.02
C MET A 119 -13.15 -15.21 -2.04
N TYR A 120 -13.62 -15.92 -3.04
CA TYR A 120 -14.52 -15.36 -4.04
C TYR A 120 -15.90 -15.07 -3.45
N GLY A 121 -16.48 -16.02 -2.72
CA GLY A 121 -17.83 -15.88 -2.18
C GLY A 121 -17.98 -14.81 -1.11
N SER A 122 -16.95 -14.56 -0.33
CA SER A 122 -16.98 -13.68 0.86
C SER A 122 -16.04 -12.48 0.82
N GLY A 123 -15.13 -12.41 -0.17
CA GLY A 123 -14.26 -11.26 -0.41
C GLY A 123 -13.21 -10.95 0.64
N PRO A 124 -12.68 -11.88 1.46
CA PRO A 124 -11.64 -11.58 2.41
C PRO A 124 -10.33 -11.24 1.70
N ARG A 125 -9.52 -10.37 2.31
CA ARG A 125 -8.17 -10.15 1.82
C ARG A 125 -7.32 -11.40 2.02
N ARG A 126 -6.37 -11.68 1.10
CA ARG A 126 -5.48 -12.86 1.15
C ARG A 126 -4.95 -13.16 2.58
N LYS A 127 -4.40 -12.15 3.28
CA LYS A 127 -3.90 -12.35 4.65
C LYS A 127 -5.00 -12.72 5.66
N GLN A 128 -6.22 -12.27 5.45
CA GLN A 128 -7.37 -12.63 6.29
C GLN A 128 -7.76 -14.08 6.02
N ALA A 129 -7.86 -14.49 4.75
CA ALA A 129 -8.15 -15.87 4.38
C ALA A 129 -7.12 -16.86 4.97
N CYS A 130 -5.81 -16.56 4.86
CA CYS A 130 -4.75 -17.41 5.42
C CYS A 130 -4.73 -17.48 6.95
N ARG A 131 -5.32 -16.52 7.64
CA ARG A 131 -5.41 -16.48 9.13
C ARG A 131 -6.77 -16.85 9.67
N MET A 132 -7.70 -17.19 8.80
CA MET A 132 -9.07 -17.53 9.16
C MET A 132 -9.10 -18.82 9.97
N ARG A 133 -9.84 -18.79 11.06
CA ARG A 133 -10.13 -19.98 11.91
C ARG A 133 -11.57 -20.37 11.74
N VAL A 134 -11.90 -21.63 11.98
CA VAL A 134 -13.29 -22.14 11.91
C VAL A 134 -14.25 -21.30 12.77
N LYS A 135 -13.81 -20.82 13.91
CA LYS A 135 -14.59 -19.95 14.82
C LYS A 135 -14.90 -18.55 14.26
N ASP A 136 -14.16 -18.12 13.25
CA ASP A 136 -14.35 -16.80 12.64
C ASP A 136 -15.43 -16.85 11.55
N VAL A 137 -15.96 -18.04 11.25
CA VAL A 137 -17.01 -18.28 10.24
C VAL A 137 -18.35 -18.40 10.95
N VAL A 138 -19.23 -17.44 10.72
CA VAL A 138 -20.60 -17.47 11.25
C VAL A 138 -21.56 -17.78 10.12
N TRP A 139 -22.29 -18.89 10.25
CA TRP A 139 -23.35 -19.29 9.34
C TRP A 139 -24.67 -18.74 9.85
N SER A 140 -25.32 -17.89 9.09
CA SER A 140 -26.63 -17.35 9.43
C SER A 140 -27.50 -17.24 8.19
N GLY A 141 -28.63 -17.93 8.17
CA GLY A 141 -29.66 -17.80 7.13
C GLY A 141 -29.18 -18.08 5.70
N GLY A 142 -28.31 -19.08 5.49
CA GLY A 142 -27.78 -19.43 4.17
C GLY A 142 -26.61 -18.52 3.69
N ASN A 143 -26.23 -17.52 4.49
CA ASN A 143 -25.11 -16.64 4.20
C ASN A 143 -23.95 -16.90 5.16
N CYS A 144 -22.76 -17.05 4.58
CA CYS A 144 -21.51 -17.11 5.34
C CYS A 144 -21.03 -15.67 5.61
N ARG A 145 -20.93 -15.30 6.88
CA ARG A 145 -20.34 -14.03 7.32
C ARG A 145 -19.06 -14.32 8.09
N PHE A 146 -18.03 -13.52 7.81
CA PHE A 146 -16.81 -13.56 8.62
C PHE A 146 -16.97 -12.57 9.76
N ALA A 147 -16.83 -13.05 10.99
CA ALA A 147 -16.57 -12.18 12.11
C ALA A 147 -15.21 -11.52 11.81
N THR A 148 -15.22 -10.29 11.30
CA THR A 148 -14.02 -9.47 11.24
C THR A 148 -13.54 -9.34 12.68
N ALA A 149 -12.54 -10.11 13.06
CA ALA A 149 -11.79 -9.84 14.26
C ALA A 149 -11.30 -8.39 14.11
N LYS A 150 -11.99 -7.45 14.77
CA LYS A 150 -11.41 -6.14 15.08
C LYS A 150 -10.02 -6.49 15.62
N ALA A 151 -8.98 -6.08 14.90
CA ALA A 151 -7.65 -6.14 15.44
C ALA A 151 -7.69 -5.42 16.78
N THR A 152 -7.76 -6.19 17.86
CA THR A 152 -7.52 -5.71 19.19
C THR A 152 -6.09 -5.19 19.14
N ARG A 153 -5.97 -3.87 19.08
CA ARG A 153 -4.76 -3.16 19.41
C ARG A 153 -4.66 -3.26 20.92
N ASP A 154 -4.13 -4.36 21.39
CA ASP A 154 -3.75 -4.52 22.79
C ASP A 154 -2.36 -5.14 22.83
N GLY A 155 -1.44 -4.38 23.45
CA GLY A 155 -0.09 -4.76 23.83
C GLY A 155 1.00 -4.08 23.03
#